data_d75a75896ba3cfae141fe9b4400fde9d
#
_entry.id   d75a75896ba3cfae141fe9b4400fde9d
#
_cell.length_a   1.000
_cell.length_b   1.000
_cell.length_c   1.000
_cell.angle_alpha   90.00
_cell.angle_beta   90.00
_cell.angle_gamma   90.00
#
_symmetry.space_group_name_H-M   'P 1'
#
loop_
_entity.id
_entity.type
_entity.pdbx_description
1 polymer ?
#
loop_
_entity_poly.entity_id
_entity_poly.type
_entity_poly.pdbx_seq_one_letter_code
_entity_poly.pdbx_strand_id
1 'polypeptide(L)'
;MTGKDPKLKIYGDTRKKSDQLKKIISKPPYINSTIRISGDKSISHRAAILNAMAEGTAEVKNFCVGDDQESVIRCLKSLGTKITHTIDYQDNHPIHSFTIIGNGKNGFKEPKSPLDCGNSGTCMRLISGLLAGQKFNTLVIGDDSLSKRPMNRIANPL
;
A
#
# COMPACT_ATOMS: atom_id res chain seq x y z
N MET A 1 -11.17 17.42 -45.60
CA MET A 1 -11.57 16.17 -44.92
C MET A 1 -11.12 16.28 -43.45
N THR A 2 -12.05 16.65 -42.60
CA THR A 2 -11.80 16.93 -41.20
C THR A 2 -11.96 15.63 -40.41
N GLY A 3 -10.84 15.00 -40.05
CA GLY A 3 -10.82 13.84 -39.19
C GLY A 3 -11.25 14.24 -37.77
N LYS A 4 -12.39 13.75 -37.33
CA LYS A 4 -12.79 13.84 -35.91
C LYS A 4 -11.95 12.88 -35.10
N ASP A 5 -11.14 13.43 -34.19
CA ASP A 5 -10.45 12.66 -33.18
C ASP A 5 -11.42 11.76 -32.42
N PRO A 6 -11.14 10.46 -32.32
CA PRO A 6 -11.93 9.60 -31.43
C PRO A 6 -11.58 9.93 -29.98
N LYS A 7 -12.40 10.80 -29.38
CA LYS A 7 -12.28 11.11 -27.95
C LYS A 7 -12.56 9.85 -27.14
N LEU A 8 -11.55 9.38 -26.43
CA LEU A 8 -11.72 8.36 -25.38
C LEU A 8 -12.69 8.94 -24.32
N LYS A 9 -13.91 8.47 -24.33
CA LYS A 9 -14.90 8.84 -23.31
C LYS A 9 -14.83 7.80 -22.20
N ILE A 10 -14.22 8.17 -21.08
CA ILE A 10 -14.30 7.41 -19.84
C ILE A 10 -15.53 7.91 -19.10
N TYR A 11 -16.56 7.09 -19.02
CA TYR A 11 -17.71 7.35 -18.17
C TYR A 11 -17.50 6.60 -16.86
N GLY A 12 -17.21 7.33 -15.81
CA GLY A 12 -17.17 6.83 -14.45
C GLY A 12 -17.75 7.88 -13.54
N ASP A 13 -19.00 7.75 -13.25
CA ASP A 13 -19.59 8.05 -11.96
C ASP A 13 -20.87 7.25 -11.88
N THR A 14 -21.04 6.46 -10.81
CA THR A 14 -22.26 6.60 -10.04
C THR A 14 -22.47 5.51 -9.04
N ARG A 15 -22.79 5.93 -7.90
CA ARG A 15 -23.39 5.28 -6.75
C ARG A 15 -24.81 4.79 -7.04
N LYS A 16 -24.99 3.86 -7.98
CA LYS A 16 -26.20 3.03 -8.08
C LYS A 16 -25.79 1.59 -8.30
N LYS A 17 -26.07 0.76 -7.30
CA LYS A 17 -26.03 -0.70 -7.39
C LYS A 17 -26.97 -1.12 -8.51
N SER A 18 -26.43 -1.63 -9.61
CA SER A 18 -27.04 -2.53 -10.60
C SER A 18 -26.66 -2.32 -12.08
N ASP A 19 -25.94 -1.28 -12.45
CA ASP A 19 -25.52 -1.17 -13.85
C ASP A 19 -24.14 -1.81 -14.05
N GLN A 20 -24.09 -2.88 -14.80
CA GLN A 20 -22.85 -3.47 -15.29
C GLN A 20 -22.13 -2.39 -16.11
N LEU A 21 -20.96 -1.96 -15.62
CA LEU A 21 -20.06 -1.04 -16.32
C LEU A 21 -19.63 -1.69 -17.64
N LYS A 22 -20.31 -1.37 -18.74
CA LYS A 22 -19.87 -1.74 -20.09
C LYS A 22 -18.74 -0.80 -20.50
N LYS A 23 -17.51 -1.32 -20.54
CA LYS A 23 -16.38 -0.63 -21.16
C LYS A 23 -16.24 -1.11 -22.59
N ILE A 24 -16.39 -0.20 -23.54
CA ILE A 24 -16.12 -0.50 -24.96
C ILE A 24 -14.66 -0.11 -25.22
N ILE A 25 -13.85 -1.08 -25.57
CA ILE A 25 -12.45 -0.87 -25.95
C ILE A 25 -12.39 -0.99 -27.48
N SER A 26 -12.01 0.10 -28.15
CA SER A 26 -11.75 0.12 -29.57
C SER A 26 -10.26 0.19 -29.85
N LYS A 27 -9.81 -0.45 -30.93
CA LYS A 27 -8.43 -0.40 -31.38
C LYS A 27 -8.10 1.03 -31.81
N PRO A 28 -7.12 1.72 -31.21
CA PRO A 28 -6.68 3.02 -31.69
C PRO A 28 -5.90 2.86 -33.01
N PRO A 29 -5.87 3.88 -33.88
CA PRO A 29 -5.14 3.83 -35.14
C PRO A 29 -3.61 3.67 -34.91
N TYR A 30 -3.09 4.29 -33.88
CA TYR A 30 -1.71 4.14 -33.40
C TYR A 30 -1.65 4.50 -31.92
N ILE A 31 -0.58 4.04 -31.25
CA ILE A 31 -0.26 4.41 -29.88
C ILE A 31 1.13 5.06 -29.91
N ASN A 32 1.17 6.35 -29.53
CA ASN A 32 2.41 7.07 -29.31
C ASN A 32 2.22 7.92 -28.04
N SER A 33 2.67 7.40 -26.93
CA SER A 33 2.49 8.05 -25.64
C SER A 33 3.56 7.61 -24.66
N THR A 34 3.90 8.48 -23.72
CA THR A 34 4.69 8.15 -22.54
C THR A 34 3.73 7.98 -21.38
N ILE A 35 3.83 6.85 -20.68
CA ILE A 35 3.06 6.60 -19.47
C ILE A 35 4.00 6.63 -18.27
N ARG A 36 3.53 7.21 -17.18
CA ARG A 36 4.14 7.09 -15.85
C ARG A 36 3.33 6.12 -15.03
N ILE A 37 4.00 5.23 -14.35
CA ILE A 37 3.38 4.27 -13.44
C ILE A 37 3.72 4.63 -12.00
N SER A 38 2.77 4.38 -11.10
CA SER A 38 3.02 4.45 -9.66
C SER A 38 4.07 3.43 -9.23
N GLY A 39 4.65 3.61 -8.06
CA GLY A 39 5.54 2.63 -7.46
C GLY A 39 4.88 1.25 -7.33
N ASP A 40 5.71 0.21 -7.27
CA ASP A 40 5.25 -1.16 -7.08
C ASP A 40 4.69 -1.38 -5.66
N LYS A 41 3.56 -2.04 -5.58
CA LYS A 41 2.87 -2.35 -4.33
C LYS A 41 3.75 -3.14 -3.35
N SER A 42 4.37 -4.21 -3.84
CA SER A 42 5.13 -5.15 -3.02
C SER A 42 6.47 -4.56 -2.58
N ILE A 43 7.10 -3.75 -3.44
CA ILE A 43 8.32 -3.02 -3.10
C ILE A 43 8.00 -1.98 -2.02
N SER A 44 6.90 -1.24 -2.15
CA SER A 44 6.49 -0.23 -1.17
C SER A 44 6.25 -0.82 0.21
N HIS A 45 5.56 -1.98 0.31
CA HIS A 45 5.39 -2.68 1.60
C HIS A 45 6.73 -3.05 2.23
N ARG A 46 7.63 -3.68 1.46
CA ARG A 46 8.94 -4.10 1.96
C ARG A 46 9.81 -2.90 2.33
N ALA A 47 9.80 -1.85 1.51
CA ALA A 47 10.54 -0.64 1.80
C ALA A 47 10.09 -0.01 3.12
N ALA A 48 8.78 0.07 3.39
CA ALA A 48 8.26 0.59 4.65
C ALA A 48 8.74 -0.26 5.85
N ILE A 49 8.60 -1.57 5.79
CA ILE A 49 8.94 -2.47 6.91
C ILE A 49 10.44 -2.52 7.14
N LEU A 50 11.25 -2.71 6.09
CA LEU A 50 12.70 -2.84 6.22
C LEU A 50 13.34 -1.53 6.72
N ASN A 51 12.88 -0.38 6.22
CA ASN A 51 13.36 0.90 6.73
C ASN A 51 12.89 1.19 8.16
N ALA A 52 11.71 0.71 8.57
CA ALA A 52 11.29 0.79 9.96
C ALA A 52 12.17 -0.08 10.91
N MET A 53 12.66 -1.21 10.42
CA MET A 53 13.56 -2.12 11.15
C MET A 53 15.03 -1.66 11.13
N ALA A 54 15.42 -0.82 10.19
CA ALA A 54 16.76 -0.27 10.11
C ALA A 54 16.98 0.82 11.17
N GLU A 55 18.20 1.27 11.30
CA GLU A 55 18.56 2.47 12.05
C GLU A 55 18.75 3.65 11.11
N GLY A 56 18.43 4.87 11.59
CA GLY A 56 18.56 6.10 10.81
C GLY A 56 17.29 6.51 10.08
N THR A 57 17.43 7.38 9.10
CA THR A 57 16.31 7.96 8.35
C THR A 57 16.43 7.59 6.87
N ALA A 58 15.35 7.10 6.31
CA ALA A 58 15.25 6.76 4.88
C ALA A 58 14.11 7.53 4.22
N GLU A 59 14.34 7.94 2.97
CA GLU A 59 13.30 8.49 2.10
C GLU A 59 12.96 7.46 1.02
N VAL A 60 11.68 7.12 0.90
CA VAL A 60 11.15 6.21 -0.11
C VAL A 60 10.30 7.03 -1.08
N LYS A 61 10.83 7.26 -2.27
CA LYS A 61 10.17 8.03 -3.35
C LYS A 61 9.31 7.14 -4.23
N ASN A 62 8.32 7.74 -4.87
CA ASN A 62 7.35 7.06 -5.75
C ASN A 62 6.70 5.85 -5.06
N PHE A 63 6.31 6.04 -3.81
CA PHE A 63 5.65 5.01 -3.01
C PHE A 63 4.25 4.73 -3.59
N CYS A 64 3.91 3.45 -3.76
CA CYS A 64 2.55 3.08 -4.14
C CYS A 64 1.60 3.40 -2.98
N VAL A 65 0.53 4.15 -3.25
CA VAL A 65 -0.50 4.45 -2.27
C VAL A 65 -1.78 3.71 -2.61
N GLY A 66 -2.46 3.23 -1.57
CA GLY A 66 -3.70 2.48 -1.64
C GLY A 66 -3.98 1.85 -0.27
N ASP A 67 -5.16 1.29 -0.09
CA ASP A 67 -5.64 0.76 1.20
C ASP A 67 -4.66 -0.24 1.84
N ASP A 68 -4.06 -1.09 1.01
CA ASP A 68 -3.10 -2.08 1.49
C ASP A 68 -1.82 -1.44 2.06
N GLN A 69 -1.29 -0.41 1.37
CA GLN A 69 -0.08 0.30 1.80
C GLN A 69 -0.37 1.21 3.00
N GLU A 70 -1.55 1.82 3.05
CA GLU A 70 -1.98 2.58 4.20
C GLU A 70 -2.08 1.72 5.45
N SER A 71 -2.52 0.47 5.30
CA SER A 71 -2.58 -0.49 6.40
C SER A 71 -1.19 -0.76 7.01
N VAL A 72 -0.16 -0.99 6.19
CA VAL A 72 1.20 -1.21 6.72
C VAL A 72 1.78 0.04 7.37
N ILE A 73 1.55 1.22 6.80
CA ILE A 73 2.01 2.49 7.39
C ILE A 73 1.33 2.73 8.75
N ARG A 74 0.01 2.47 8.85
CA ARG A 74 -0.74 2.57 10.08
C ARG A 74 -0.22 1.61 11.16
N CYS A 75 0.01 0.35 10.81
CA CYS A 75 0.57 -0.65 11.72
C CYS A 75 1.97 -0.22 12.22
N LEU A 76 2.86 0.22 11.35
CA LEU A 76 4.20 0.67 11.73
C LEU A 76 4.16 1.91 12.63
N LYS A 77 3.27 2.86 12.37
CA LYS A 77 3.06 4.02 13.28
C LYS A 77 2.56 3.58 14.65
N SER A 78 1.65 2.62 14.71
CA SER A 78 1.16 2.07 15.99
C SER A 78 2.25 1.35 16.78
N LEU A 79 3.24 0.77 16.09
CA LEU A 79 4.45 0.19 16.67
C LEU A 79 5.53 1.23 17.03
N GLY A 80 5.24 2.52 16.91
CA GLY A 80 6.11 3.61 17.31
C GLY A 80 7.04 4.15 16.23
N THR A 81 6.94 3.68 14.99
CA THR A 81 7.74 4.20 13.89
C THR A 81 7.26 5.61 13.49
N LYS A 82 8.21 6.56 13.41
CA LYS A 82 7.91 7.90 12.92
C LYS A 82 7.95 7.90 11.40
N ILE A 83 6.80 8.20 10.79
CA ILE A 83 6.63 8.20 9.33
C ILE A 83 5.93 9.48 8.93
N THR A 84 6.55 10.25 8.03
CA THR A 84 5.95 11.42 7.39
C THR A 84 5.71 11.13 5.91
N HIS A 85 4.66 11.74 5.36
CA HIS A 85 4.28 11.59 3.97
C HIS A 85 4.27 12.96 3.30
N THR A 86 4.92 13.07 2.17
CA THR A 86 4.92 14.27 1.30
C THR A 86 4.42 13.90 -0.09
N ILE A 87 3.83 14.86 -0.76
CA ILE A 87 3.34 14.71 -2.13
C ILE A 87 3.98 15.81 -2.96
N ASP A 88 4.80 15.40 -3.91
CA ASP A 88 5.33 16.27 -4.95
C ASP A 88 4.57 16.04 -6.25
N TYR A 89 4.68 16.97 -7.19
CA TYR A 89 4.04 16.84 -8.49
C TYR A 89 5.08 16.91 -9.60
N GLN A 90 5.03 15.94 -10.50
CA GLN A 90 5.84 15.94 -11.71
C GLN A 90 4.92 15.77 -12.92
N ASP A 91 4.90 16.75 -13.83
CA ASP A 91 4.00 16.77 -14.99
C ASP A 91 2.53 16.55 -14.61
N ASN A 92 2.05 17.21 -13.53
CA ASN A 92 0.72 17.06 -12.95
C ASN A 92 0.40 15.64 -12.40
N HIS A 93 1.39 14.77 -12.23
CA HIS A 93 1.22 13.47 -11.59
C HIS A 93 1.76 13.52 -10.15
N PRO A 94 0.99 13.07 -9.15
CA PRO A 94 1.45 13.03 -7.77
C PRO A 94 2.56 11.98 -7.60
N ILE A 95 3.63 12.38 -6.95
CA ILE A 95 4.72 11.51 -6.50
C ILE A 95 4.66 11.47 -4.98
N HIS A 96 4.30 10.32 -4.46
CA HIS A 96 4.21 10.10 -3.02
C HIS A 96 5.56 9.69 -2.47
N SER A 97 6.05 10.41 -1.47
CA SER A 97 7.30 10.12 -0.77
C SER A 97 7.05 9.93 0.71
N PHE A 98 7.68 8.93 1.29
CA PHE A 98 7.60 8.64 2.71
C PHE A 98 8.99 8.73 3.34
N THR A 99 9.12 9.56 4.37
CA THR A 99 10.30 9.60 5.22
C THR A 99 10.04 8.73 6.44
N ILE A 100 10.90 7.74 6.67
CA ILE A 100 10.78 6.74 7.72
C ILE A 100 11.99 6.85 8.62
N ILE A 101 11.77 7.11 9.91
CA ILE A 101 12.80 7.05 10.94
C ILE A 101 12.76 5.66 11.54
N GLY A 102 13.77 4.88 11.23
CA GLY A 102 13.85 3.48 11.64
C GLY A 102 14.05 3.35 13.17
N ASN A 103 13.43 2.34 13.72
CA ASN A 103 13.48 2.06 15.16
C ASN A 103 14.64 1.10 15.53
N GLY A 104 15.33 0.54 14.53
CA GLY A 104 16.14 -0.66 14.74
C GLY A 104 15.26 -1.89 15.06
N LYS A 105 15.82 -3.07 14.96
CA LYS A 105 15.09 -4.35 15.16
C LYS A 105 14.43 -4.50 16.54
N ASN A 106 14.95 -3.83 17.57
CA ASN A 106 14.48 -3.93 18.96
C ASN A 106 13.78 -2.64 19.47
N GLY A 107 13.59 -1.64 18.63
CA GLY A 107 13.06 -0.34 19.03
C GLY A 107 11.55 -0.17 18.85
N PHE A 108 10.86 -1.21 18.42
CA PHE A 108 9.41 -1.19 18.31
C PHE A 108 8.74 -1.20 19.68
N LYS A 109 7.58 -0.57 19.75
CA LYS A 109 6.79 -0.44 20.98
C LYS A 109 5.54 -1.30 20.90
N GLU A 110 5.13 -1.84 22.03
CA GLU A 110 3.84 -2.51 22.16
C GLU A 110 2.71 -1.55 21.77
N PRO A 111 1.83 -1.93 20.83
CA PRO A 111 0.74 -1.08 20.41
C PRO A 111 -0.37 -1.05 21.46
N LYS A 112 -1.05 0.08 21.62
CA LYS A 112 -2.13 0.26 22.59
C LYS A 112 -3.44 -0.44 22.20
N SER A 113 -3.55 -0.89 20.96
CA SER A 113 -4.73 -1.54 20.39
C SER A 113 -4.31 -2.58 19.37
N PRO A 114 -5.19 -3.52 18.99
CA PRO A 114 -4.90 -4.46 17.90
C PRO A 114 -4.42 -3.76 16.63
N LEU A 115 -3.46 -4.37 15.94
CA LEU A 115 -2.97 -3.89 14.66
C LEU A 115 -3.96 -4.28 13.57
N ASP A 116 -4.65 -3.29 13.01
CA ASP A 116 -5.63 -3.51 11.95
C ASP A 116 -4.97 -3.46 10.57
N CYS A 117 -4.93 -4.60 9.91
CA CYS A 117 -4.44 -4.78 8.55
C CYS A 117 -5.51 -4.52 7.47
N GLY A 118 -6.75 -4.19 7.84
CA GLY A 118 -7.86 -4.03 6.90
C GLY A 118 -8.05 -5.27 6.04
N ASN A 119 -8.06 -5.12 4.72
CA ASN A 119 -8.12 -6.26 3.77
C ASN A 119 -6.73 -6.73 3.30
N SER A 120 -5.65 -6.18 3.84
CA SER A 120 -4.29 -6.45 3.34
C SER A 120 -3.67 -7.73 3.89
N GLY A 121 -3.83 -8.83 3.18
CA GLY A 121 -3.12 -10.08 3.52
C GLY A 121 -1.60 -9.94 3.46
N THR A 122 -1.07 -9.06 2.61
CA THR A 122 0.37 -8.76 2.53
C THR A 122 0.83 -8.06 3.79
N CYS A 123 0.10 -7.04 4.25
CA CYS A 123 0.40 -6.35 5.51
C CYS A 123 0.41 -7.36 6.67
N MET A 124 -0.65 -8.12 6.87
CA MET A 124 -0.77 -9.09 7.96
C MET A 124 0.40 -10.08 7.99
N ARG A 125 0.74 -10.66 6.85
CA ARG A 125 1.84 -11.66 6.77
C ARG A 125 3.21 -11.07 7.03
N LEU A 126 3.50 -9.90 6.47
CA LEU A 126 4.82 -9.27 6.63
C LEU A 126 5.00 -8.71 8.05
N ILE A 127 3.96 -8.07 8.61
CA ILE A 127 3.99 -7.55 9.99
C ILE A 127 4.12 -8.69 11.00
N SER A 128 3.50 -9.85 10.78
CA SER A 128 3.67 -11.02 11.66
C SER A 128 5.13 -11.45 11.76
N GLY A 129 5.87 -11.44 10.63
CA GLY A 129 7.31 -11.73 10.65
C GLY A 129 8.14 -10.71 11.45
N LEU A 130 7.79 -9.42 11.38
CA LEU A 130 8.42 -8.39 12.21
C LEU A 130 8.10 -8.61 13.70
N LEU A 131 6.84 -8.93 14.01
CA LEU A 131 6.34 -9.10 15.38
C LEU A 131 6.92 -10.33 16.07
N ALA A 132 7.17 -11.40 15.32
CA ALA A 132 7.79 -12.63 15.86
C ALA A 132 9.17 -12.39 16.53
N GLY A 133 9.88 -11.33 16.14
CA GLY A 133 11.13 -10.92 16.76
C GLY A 133 11.00 -9.97 17.94
N GLN A 134 9.77 -9.60 18.37
CA GLN A 134 9.57 -8.63 19.42
C GLN A 134 9.35 -9.30 20.79
N LYS A 135 9.57 -8.52 21.88
CA LYS A 135 9.44 -8.99 23.26
C LYS A 135 8.08 -8.69 23.90
N PHE A 136 7.09 -8.32 23.10
CA PHE A 136 5.73 -8.02 23.55
C PHE A 136 4.72 -8.83 22.73
N ASN A 137 3.52 -9.01 23.27
CA ASN A 137 2.42 -9.64 22.59
C ASN A 137 1.52 -8.59 21.95
N THR A 138 0.97 -8.91 20.79
CA THR A 138 -0.02 -8.05 20.14
C THR A 138 -1.01 -8.87 19.33
N LEU A 139 -2.19 -8.33 19.16
CA LEU A 139 -3.21 -8.91 18.30
C LEU A 139 -3.16 -8.22 16.92
N VAL A 140 -3.16 -9.03 15.87
CA VAL A 140 -3.27 -8.55 14.48
C VAL A 140 -4.63 -8.97 13.96
N ILE A 141 -5.40 -8.02 13.48
CA ILE A 141 -6.76 -8.23 12.96
C ILE A 141 -6.86 -7.79 11.50
N GLY A 142 -7.91 -8.23 10.84
CA GLY A 142 -8.30 -7.81 9.51
C GLY A 142 -9.81 -7.80 9.38
N ASP A 143 -10.30 -7.35 8.24
CA ASP A 143 -11.73 -7.37 7.92
C ASP A 143 -12.28 -8.82 7.78
N ASP A 144 -13.58 -8.93 7.53
CA ASP A 144 -14.27 -10.22 7.36
C ASP A 144 -13.69 -11.07 6.23
N SER A 145 -13.20 -10.43 5.18
CA SER A 145 -12.58 -11.11 4.04
C SER A 145 -11.18 -11.64 4.40
N LEU A 146 -10.36 -10.80 5.04
CA LEU A 146 -9.02 -11.18 5.45
C LEU A 146 -9.04 -12.25 6.54
N SER A 147 -9.97 -12.16 7.48
CA SER A 147 -10.13 -13.12 8.60
C SER A 147 -10.44 -14.55 8.13
N LYS A 148 -10.96 -14.71 6.92
CA LYS A 148 -11.23 -16.04 6.32
C LYS A 148 -10.03 -16.62 5.56
N ARG A 149 -8.97 -15.83 5.36
CA ARG A 149 -7.80 -16.29 4.60
C ARG A 149 -6.87 -17.13 5.47
N PRO A 150 -6.36 -18.26 4.98
CA PRO A 150 -5.47 -19.12 5.77
C PRO A 150 -4.15 -18.40 6.08
N MET A 151 -3.78 -18.36 7.35
CA MET A 151 -2.52 -17.77 7.84
C MET A 151 -1.49 -18.83 8.28
N ASN A 152 -1.81 -20.11 8.18
CA ASN A 152 -0.96 -21.23 8.62
C ASN A 152 0.42 -21.23 7.97
N ARG A 153 0.54 -20.71 6.72
CA ARG A 153 1.84 -20.58 6.03
C ARG A 153 2.83 -19.66 6.77
N ILE A 154 2.31 -18.77 7.58
CA ILE A 154 3.11 -17.83 8.38
C ILE A 154 3.12 -18.26 9.85
N ALA A 155 1.98 -18.66 10.40
CA ALA A 155 1.88 -19.02 11.81
C ALA A 155 2.68 -20.29 12.19
N ASN A 156 2.74 -21.28 11.30
CA ASN A 156 3.44 -22.54 11.61
C ASN A 156 4.96 -22.40 11.68
N PRO A 157 5.66 -21.61 10.82
CA PRO A 157 7.11 -21.45 10.91
C PRO A 157 7.57 -20.40 11.94
N LEU A 158 6.68 -19.53 12.46
CA LEU A 158 6.98 -18.53 13.48
C LEU A 158 6.80 -19.08 14.89
#